data_2c9cabd520cf827b89850ba03e9be397
#
_entry.id   2c9cabd520cf827b89850ba03e9be397
#
_cell.length_a   1.000
_cell.length_b   1.000
_cell.length_c   1.000
_cell.angle_alpha   90.00
_cell.angle_beta   90.00
_cell.angle_gamma   90.00
#
_symmetry.space_group_name_H-M   'P 1'
#
loop_
_entity.id
_entity.type
_entity.pdbx_description
1 polymer ?
#
loop_
_entity_poly.entity_id
_entity_poly.type
_entity_poly.pdbx_seq_one_letter_code
_entity_poly.pdbx_strand_id
1 'polypeptide(L)'
;MNHKHPHTKKSRKTSLLLPLLLFFCAFLALFQLPRENYHSPRPLNYKSRYENFYNSSLPYVTVSVPELSYTGLQYQINGLSRGDFYYTLHDGFCQFYLLNSGSRAAKEPVLTNLELNGRLVQLDDAEYENLVSLMARELHWSKASLRSITAPYAVSTLPDSTLFYQLFRLLVIACLIFSLADLIRILKK
;
A
#
# COMPACT_ATOMS: atom_id res chain seq x y z
N MET A 1 54.27 -48.89 -9.50
CA MET A 1 53.24 -48.32 -10.35
C MET A 1 52.50 -47.26 -9.55
N ASN A 2 52.87 -45.98 -9.74
CA ASN A 2 52.25 -44.83 -9.02
C ASN A 2 51.22 -44.23 -9.92
N HIS A 3 49.91 -44.43 -9.58
CA HIS A 3 48.81 -43.76 -10.21
C HIS A 3 48.66 -42.35 -9.59
N LYS A 4 49.15 -41.32 -10.26
CA LYS A 4 48.83 -39.94 -10.00
C LYS A 4 47.38 -39.65 -10.46
N HIS A 5 46.48 -39.41 -9.51
CA HIS A 5 45.16 -38.86 -9.80
C HIS A 5 45.31 -37.43 -10.34
N PRO A 6 44.68 -37.07 -11.45
CA PRO A 6 44.71 -35.71 -11.93
C PRO A 6 43.76 -34.85 -11.05
N HIS A 7 44.36 -33.92 -10.30
CA HIS A 7 43.63 -32.86 -9.66
C HIS A 7 42.95 -31.98 -10.74
N THR A 8 41.67 -32.18 -10.96
CA THR A 8 40.86 -31.29 -11.78
C THR A 8 40.84 -29.90 -11.13
N LYS A 9 41.55 -28.94 -11.73
CA LYS A 9 41.43 -27.52 -11.45
C LYS A 9 40.01 -27.10 -11.77
N LYS A 10 39.07 -27.22 -10.79
CA LYS A 10 37.72 -26.72 -10.89
C LYS A 10 37.82 -25.19 -11.08
N SER A 11 37.38 -24.76 -12.24
CA SER A 11 37.50 -23.39 -12.73
C SER A 11 37.07 -22.35 -11.70
N ARG A 12 38.00 -21.56 -11.18
CA ARG A 12 37.77 -20.41 -10.28
C ARG A 12 36.81 -19.38 -10.86
N LYS A 13 36.62 -19.34 -12.18
CA LYS A 13 35.78 -18.39 -12.89
C LYS A 13 34.28 -18.61 -12.68
N THR A 14 33.83 -19.87 -12.54
CA THR A 14 32.41 -20.19 -12.27
C THR A 14 31.99 -19.88 -10.85
N SER A 15 32.91 -19.80 -9.90
CA SER A 15 32.61 -19.50 -8.50
C SER A 15 32.33 -17.99 -8.23
N LEU A 16 32.83 -17.11 -9.08
CA LEU A 16 32.67 -15.65 -8.95
C LEU A 16 31.41 -15.13 -9.65
N LEU A 17 31.01 -15.81 -10.72
CA LEU A 17 29.93 -15.37 -11.60
C LEU A 17 28.55 -15.46 -10.90
N LEU A 18 28.33 -16.50 -10.09
CA LEU A 18 27.07 -16.70 -9.39
C LEU A 18 26.79 -15.63 -8.33
N PRO A 19 27.69 -15.32 -7.36
CA PRO A 19 27.45 -14.29 -6.38
C PRO A 19 27.36 -12.89 -7.01
N LEU A 20 28.10 -12.63 -8.09
CA LEU A 20 28.02 -11.36 -8.82
C LEU A 20 26.66 -11.20 -9.50
N LEU A 21 26.14 -12.26 -10.12
CA LEU A 21 24.81 -12.26 -10.74
C LEU A 21 23.72 -12.07 -9.69
N LEU A 22 23.79 -12.79 -8.58
CA LEU A 22 22.83 -12.64 -7.47
C LEU A 22 22.86 -11.24 -6.87
N PHE A 23 24.04 -10.66 -6.69
CA PHE A 23 24.19 -9.28 -6.23
C PHE A 23 23.52 -8.29 -7.18
N PHE A 24 23.75 -8.43 -8.49
CA PHE A 24 23.20 -7.55 -9.49
C PHE A 24 21.68 -7.67 -9.61
N CYS A 25 21.14 -8.91 -9.59
CA CYS A 25 19.69 -9.14 -9.59
C CYS A 25 19.01 -8.58 -8.32
N ALA A 26 19.59 -8.79 -7.16
CA ALA A 26 19.06 -8.25 -5.91
C ALA A 26 19.14 -6.72 -5.87
N PHE A 27 20.22 -6.14 -6.39
CA PHE A 27 20.38 -4.70 -6.53
C PHE A 27 19.31 -4.09 -7.46
N LEU A 28 19.10 -4.68 -8.65
CA LEU A 28 18.03 -4.25 -9.56
C LEU A 28 16.64 -4.38 -8.94
N ALA A 29 16.39 -5.48 -8.21
CA ALA A 29 15.13 -5.69 -7.51
C ALA A 29 14.84 -4.60 -6.47
N LEU A 30 15.88 -4.08 -5.77
CA LEU A 30 15.73 -2.95 -4.85
C LEU A 30 15.26 -1.66 -5.54
N PHE A 31 15.69 -1.42 -6.77
CA PHE A 31 15.26 -0.25 -7.53
C PHE A 31 13.82 -0.37 -8.08
N GLN A 32 13.35 -1.58 -8.30
CA GLN A 32 11.99 -1.84 -8.79
C GLN A 32 10.95 -1.90 -7.65
N LEU A 33 11.40 -2.01 -6.38
CA LEU A 33 10.49 -1.97 -5.26
C LEU A 33 9.83 -0.58 -5.16
N PRO A 34 8.50 -0.52 -5.06
CA PRO A 34 7.79 0.74 -4.93
C PRO A 34 8.32 1.48 -3.70
N ARG A 35 8.84 2.67 -3.93
CA ARG A 35 9.30 3.56 -2.86
C ARG A 35 8.09 4.36 -2.40
N GLU A 36 7.56 4.05 -1.24
CA GLU A 36 6.38 4.66 -0.64
C GLU A 36 6.42 6.21 -0.56
N ASN A 37 7.60 6.83 -0.69
CA ASN A 37 7.81 8.25 -0.41
C ASN A 37 8.12 9.12 -1.63
N TYR A 38 7.97 8.65 -2.86
CA TYR A 38 8.46 9.39 -4.03
C TYR A 38 7.42 10.27 -4.73
N HIS A 39 6.16 10.21 -4.35
CA HIS A 39 5.16 11.08 -4.93
C HIS A 39 4.73 12.11 -3.90
N SER A 40 5.13 13.37 -4.14
CA SER A 40 4.54 14.49 -3.39
C SER A 40 3.02 14.40 -3.52
N PRO A 41 2.28 14.25 -2.41
CA PRO A 41 0.84 14.13 -2.48
C PRO A 41 0.26 15.40 -3.10
N ARG A 42 -0.73 15.26 -3.96
CA ARG A 42 -1.44 16.38 -4.53
C ARG A 42 -2.54 16.83 -3.57
N PRO A 43 -2.72 18.14 -3.37
CA PRO A 43 -3.84 18.64 -2.60
C PRO A 43 -5.15 18.28 -3.31
N LEU A 44 -6.01 17.56 -2.62
CA LEU A 44 -7.35 17.19 -3.06
C LEU A 44 -8.36 17.99 -2.24
N ASN A 45 -9.23 18.71 -2.94
CA ASN A 45 -10.34 19.33 -2.28
C ASN A 45 -11.37 18.24 -1.92
N TYR A 46 -11.77 18.14 -0.65
CA TYR A 46 -12.78 17.18 -0.20
C TYR A 46 -14.15 17.37 -0.87
N LYS A 47 -14.38 18.53 -1.51
CA LYS A 47 -15.57 18.83 -2.32
C LYS A 47 -15.48 18.35 -3.76
N SER A 48 -14.31 17.87 -4.21
CA SER A 48 -14.10 17.44 -5.59
C SER A 48 -14.50 15.98 -5.79
N ARG A 49 -14.93 15.65 -7.00
CA ARG A 49 -15.17 14.24 -7.38
C ARG A 49 -13.84 13.51 -7.51
N TYR A 50 -13.71 12.38 -6.84
CA TYR A 50 -12.47 11.62 -6.79
C TYR A 50 -12.15 10.89 -8.08
N GLU A 51 -13.14 10.56 -8.91
CA GLU A 51 -12.91 9.88 -10.19
C GLU A 51 -11.92 10.62 -11.09
N ASN A 52 -11.99 11.95 -11.11
CA ASN A 52 -11.11 12.77 -11.94
C ASN A 52 -9.64 12.68 -11.50
N PHE A 53 -9.40 12.46 -10.21
CA PHE A 53 -8.07 12.31 -9.66
C PHE A 53 -7.54 10.89 -9.81
N TYR A 54 -8.38 9.88 -9.67
CA TYR A 54 -8.00 8.48 -9.83
C TYR A 54 -7.44 8.20 -11.23
N ASN A 55 -8.07 8.74 -12.26
CA ASN A 55 -7.64 8.60 -13.65
C ASN A 55 -6.38 9.39 -14.01
N SER A 56 -5.87 10.25 -13.13
CA SER A 56 -4.72 11.12 -13.40
C SER A 56 -3.35 10.52 -13.07
N SER A 57 -3.24 9.20 -12.89
CA SER A 57 -2.00 8.45 -12.64
C SER A 57 -1.27 8.74 -11.31
N LEU A 58 -1.80 9.59 -10.44
CA LEU A 58 -1.18 9.93 -9.16
C LEU A 58 -2.16 9.67 -8.01
N PRO A 59 -2.11 8.48 -7.41
CA PRO A 59 -3.07 8.09 -6.38
C PRO A 59 -2.84 8.76 -5.02
N TYR A 60 -1.69 9.43 -4.79
CA TYR A 60 -1.37 10.04 -3.50
C TYR A 60 -1.93 11.45 -3.39
N VAL A 61 -2.68 11.68 -2.32
CA VAL A 61 -3.39 12.94 -2.08
C VAL A 61 -3.23 13.41 -0.64
N THR A 62 -3.27 14.74 -0.47
CA THR A 62 -3.48 15.39 0.82
C THR A 62 -4.85 16.02 0.82
N VAL A 63 -5.67 15.71 1.81
CA VAL A 63 -7.03 16.21 1.94
C VAL A 63 -7.22 16.84 3.32
N SER A 64 -7.67 18.08 3.34
CA SER A 64 -8.14 18.73 4.58
C SER A 64 -9.66 18.58 4.67
N VAL A 65 -10.13 17.87 5.69
CA VAL A 65 -11.56 17.57 5.88
C VAL A 65 -12.05 18.18 7.18
N PRO A 66 -13.11 18.99 7.15
CA PRO A 66 -13.62 19.62 8.37
C PRO A 66 -14.24 18.62 9.33
N GLU A 67 -14.93 17.61 8.82
CA GLU A 67 -15.61 16.60 9.62
C GLU A 67 -15.71 15.27 8.88
N LEU A 68 -15.47 14.18 9.62
CA LEU A 68 -15.69 12.80 9.18
C LEU A 68 -16.55 12.07 10.20
N SER A 69 -17.59 11.41 9.73
CA SER A 69 -18.46 10.55 10.54
C SER A 69 -18.11 9.08 10.32
N TYR A 70 -18.08 8.30 11.40
CA TYR A 70 -17.81 6.86 11.34
C TYR A 70 -19.00 6.12 10.73
N THR A 71 -18.73 5.23 9.77
CA THR A 71 -19.77 4.42 9.11
C THR A 71 -20.25 3.22 9.92
N GLY A 72 -19.50 2.82 10.98
CA GLY A 72 -19.72 1.56 11.68
C GLY A 72 -19.07 0.35 11.00
N LEU A 73 -18.48 0.50 9.80
CA LEU A 73 -17.83 -0.57 9.06
C LEU A 73 -16.31 -0.56 9.24
N GLN A 74 -15.76 -1.76 9.35
CA GLN A 74 -14.32 -1.99 9.40
C GLN A 74 -13.85 -2.68 8.12
N TYR A 75 -12.74 -2.21 7.59
CA TYR A 75 -12.00 -2.91 6.56
C TYR A 75 -11.19 -4.06 7.16
N GLN A 76 -11.42 -5.27 6.68
CA GLN A 76 -10.77 -6.47 7.20
C GLN A 76 -10.00 -7.19 6.09
N ILE A 77 -8.78 -7.62 6.42
CA ILE A 77 -7.99 -8.54 5.58
C ILE A 77 -7.78 -9.82 6.36
N ASN A 78 -8.24 -10.95 5.82
CA ASN A 78 -8.15 -12.26 6.48
C ASN A 78 -8.71 -12.27 7.92
N GLY A 79 -9.83 -11.57 8.15
CA GLY A 79 -10.48 -11.48 9.46
C GLY A 79 -9.81 -10.52 10.46
N LEU A 80 -8.72 -9.84 10.07
CA LEU A 80 -8.05 -8.86 10.90
C LEU A 80 -8.47 -7.45 10.48
N SER A 81 -8.97 -6.66 11.44
CA SER A 81 -9.28 -5.24 11.21
C SER A 81 -8.02 -4.47 10.87
N ARG A 82 -8.04 -3.78 9.72
CA ARG A 82 -6.93 -2.97 9.20
C ARG A 82 -7.27 -1.50 9.14
N GLY A 83 -8.54 -1.17 8.98
CA GLY A 83 -9.00 0.19 8.86
C GLY A 83 -10.46 0.34 9.22
N ASP A 84 -10.87 1.57 9.44
CA ASP A 84 -12.24 1.96 9.75
C ASP A 84 -12.73 2.92 8.67
N PHE A 85 -13.96 2.66 8.16
CA PHE A 85 -14.54 3.52 7.14
C PHE A 85 -15.25 4.71 7.77
N TYR A 86 -14.93 5.88 7.22
CA TYR A 86 -15.57 7.15 7.54
C TYR A 86 -16.15 7.77 6.28
N TYR A 87 -17.03 8.73 6.45
CA TYR A 87 -17.59 9.51 5.35
C TYR A 87 -17.73 10.98 5.72
N THR A 88 -17.80 11.82 4.70
CA THR A 88 -18.27 13.21 4.81
C THR A 88 -19.39 13.43 3.83
N LEU A 89 -20.39 14.23 4.25
CA LEU A 89 -21.48 14.73 3.41
C LEU A 89 -21.28 16.23 3.23
N HIS A 90 -21.07 16.67 1.99
CA HIS A 90 -20.89 18.08 1.69
C HIS A 90 -21.40 18.43 0.30
N ASP A 91 -22.13 19.52 0.17
CA ASP A 91 -22.66 20.08 -1.09
C ASP A 91 -23.32 19.01 -2.01
N GLY A 92 -24.04 18.04 -1.42
CA GLY A 92 -24.72 16.97 -2.15
C GLY A 92 -23.83 15.85 -2.63
N PHE A 93 -22.59 15.74 -2.13
CA PHE A 93 -21.69 14.60 -2.36
C PHE A 93 -21.42 13.85 -1.06
N CYS A 94 -21.29 12.53 -1.18
CA CYS A 94 -20.82 11.66 -0.13
C CYS A 94 -19.47 11.07 -0.54
N GLN A 95 -18.48 11.19 0.33
CA GLN A 95 -17.11 10.72 0.07
C GLN A 95 -16.61 9.85 1.20
N PHE A 96 -15.96 8.75 0.85
CA PHE A 96 -15.45 7.77 1.80
C PHE A 96 -13.97 7.96 2.11
N TYR A 97 -13.61 7.62 3.33
CA TYR A 97 -12.26 7.63 3.86
C TYR A 97 -12.01 6.32 4.59
N LEU A 98 -10.85 5.73 4.38
CA LEU A 98 -10.41 4.51 5.05
C LEU A 98 -9.23 4.84 5.94
N LEU A 99 -9.46 4.96 7.25
CA LEU A 99 -8.45 5.32 8.22
C LEU A 99 -7.83 4.07 8.86
N ASN A 100 -6.54 4.12 9.15
CA ASN A 100 -5.83 3.03 9.80
C ASN A 100 -6.38 2.80 11.22
N SER A 101 -6.82 1.57 11.54
CA SER A 101 -7.33 1.18 12.87
C SER A 101 -6.32 1.33 14.00
N GLY A 102 -5.01 1.41 13.68
CA GLY A 102 -3.95 1.72 14.64
C GLY A 102 -3.80 3.20 14.95
N SER A 103 -4.52 4.09 14.24
CA SER A 103 -4.50 5.51 14.52
C SER A 103 -5.26 5.83 15.82
N ARG A 104 -4.88 6.93 16.49
CA ARG A 104 -5.53 7.38 17.73
C ARG A 104 -7.00 7.75 17.54
N ALA A 105 -7.36 8.09 16.29
CA ALA A 105 -8.70 8.48 15.86
C ALA A 105 -9.60 7.29 15.48
N ALA A 106 -9.08 6.05 15.52
CA ALA A 106 -9.85 4.88 15.15
C ALA A 106 -11.06 4.70 16.06
N LYS A 107 -12.25 4.54 15.45
CA LYS A 107 -13.54 4.31 16.12
C LYS A 107 -14.15 5.50 16.87
N GLU A 108 -13.59 6.68 16.78
CA GLU A 108 -14.32 7.85 17.25
C GLU A 108 -15.52 8.12 16.32
N PRO A 109 -16.71 8.40 16.87
CA PRO A 109 -17.91 8.56 16.03
C PRO A 109 -17.82 9.74 15.07
N VAL A 110 -17.12 10.79 15.47
CA VAL A 110 -16.91 12.00 14.65
C VAL A 110 -15.49 12.51 14.85
N LEU A 111 -14.82 12.80 13.75
CA LEU A 111 -13.49 13.40 13.70
C LEU A 111 -13.59 14.77 13.06
N THR A 112 -12.90 15.76 13.62
CA THR A 112 -12.97 17.13 13.11
C THR A 112 -11.59 17.70 12.77
N ASN A 113 -11.54 18.60 11.75
CA ASN A 113 -10.35 19.34 11.34
C ASN A 113 -9.14 18.44 11.04
N LEU A 114 -9.36 17.43 10.20
CA LEU A 114 -8.31 16.47 9.83
C LEU A 114 -7.59 16.89 8.55
N GLU A 115 -6.27 16.76 8.61
CA GLU A 115 -5.41 16.75 7.43
C GLU A 115 -4.93 15.31 7.19
N LEU A 116 -5.37 14.72 6.08
CA LEU A 116 -5.10 13.33 5.74
C LEU A 116 -4.17 13.24 4.55
N ASN A 117 -3.09 12.50 4.74
CA ASN A 117 -2.23 12.05 3.65
C ASN A 117 -2.56 10.59 3.35
N GLY A 118 -3.00 10.32 2.15
CA GLY A 118 -3.45 8.99 1.79
C GLY A 118 -3.35 8.71 0.31
N ARG A 119 -3.81 7.54 -0.05
CA ARG A 119 -3.96 7.11 -1.43
C ARG A 119 -5.43 7.04 -1.80
N LEU A 120 -5.76 7.57 -2.98
CA LEU A 120 -7.08 7.37 -3.55
C LEU A 120 -7.18 5.92 -4.05
N VAL A 121 -8.13 5.18 -3.54
CA VAL A 121 -8.37 3.77 -3.90
C VAL A 121 -9.78 3.61 -4.45
N GLN A 122 -9.94 2.73 -5.42
CA GLN A 122 -11.25 2.28 -5.86
C GLN A 122 -11.70 1.16 -4.93
N LEU A 123 -12.92 1.29 -4.42
CA LEU A 123 -13.59 0.25 -3.64
C LEU A 123 -14.03 -0.87 -4.58
N ASP A 124 -13.99 -2.11 -4.11
CA ASP A 124 -14.63 -3.19 -4.83
C ASP A 124 -16.17 -3.09 -4.74
N ASP A 125 -16.88 -3.77 -5.66
CA ASP A 125 -18.31 -3.66 -5.73
C ASP A 125 -19.01 -4.12 -4.43
N ALA A 126 -18.47 -5.12 -3.75
CA ALA A 126 -19.04 -5.64 -2.52
C ALA A 126 -18.84 -4.69 -1.34
N GLU A 127 -17.66 -4.09 -1.22
CA GLU A 127 -17.37 -3.08 -0.20
C GLU A 127 -18.23 -1.83 -0.41
N TYR A 128 -18.29 -1.34 -1.65
CA TYR A 128 -19.11 -0.19 -2.00
C TYR A 128 -20.58 -0.42 -1.71
N GLU A 129 -21.15 -1.57 -2.11
CA GLU A 129 -22.54 -1.91 -1.84
C GLU A 129 -22.85 -2.03 -0.34
N ASN A 130 -21.92 -2.59 0.43
CA ASN A 130 -22.05 -2.69 1.87
C ASN A 130 -22.07 -1.30 2.53
N LEU A 131 -21.14 -0.42 2.13
CA LEU A 131 -21.08 0.96 2.62
C LEU A 131 -22.36 1.72 2.30
N VAL A 132 -22.80 1.72 1.03
CA VAL A 132 -24.03 2.39 0.60
C VAL A 132 -25.24 1.83 1.32
N SER A 133 -25.32 0.50 1.51
CA SER A 133 -26.47 -0.12 2.19
C SER A 133 -26.55 0.26 3.67
N LEU A 134 -25.41 0.25 4.35
CA LEU A 134 -25.35 0.65 5.75
C LEU A 134 -25.71 2.11 5.93
N MET A 135 -25.09 2.99 5.14
CA MET A 135 -25.33 4.43 5.23
C MET A 135 -26.76 4.81 4.87
N ALA A 136 -27.35 4.16 3.85
CA ALA A 136 -28.75 4.37 3.49
C ALA A 136 -29.69 4.08 4.69
N ARG A 137 -29.37 3.03 5.45
CA ARG A 137 -30.10 2.67 6.67
C ARG A 137 -29.90 3.69 7.79
N GLU A 138 -28.64 4.08 8.05
CA GLU A 138 -28.30 5.02 9.13
C GLU A 138 -28.83 6.43 8.87
N LEU A 139 -28.79 6.88 7.62
CA LEU A 139 -29.28 8.20 7.22
C LEU A 139 -30.78 8.23 6.90
N HIS A 140 -31.44 7.07 6.95
CA HIS A 140 -32.84 6.92 6.50
C HIS A 140 -33.08 7.38 5.05
N TRP A 141 -32.11 7.15 4.19
CA TRP A 141 -32.16 7.50 2.76
C TRP A 141 -32.38 6.27 1.90
N SER A 142 -32.84 6.50 0.64
CA SER A 142 -32.87 5.41 -0.33
C SER A 142 -31.44 5.10 -0.82
N LYS A 143 -31.16 3.81 -1.09
CA LYS A 143 -29.87 3.41 -1.70
C LYS A 143 -29.63 4.12 -3.04
N ALA A 144 -30.69 4.33 -3.84
CA ALA A 144 -30.58 5.00 -5.12
C ALA A 144 -30.15 6.46 -4.97
N SER A 145 -30.73 7.18 -3.98
CA SER A 145 -30.35 8.56 -3.69
C SER A 145 -28.91 8.65 -3.23
N LEU A 146 -28.48 7.74 -2.35
CA LEU A 146 -27.10 7.75 -1.85
C LEU A 146 -26.10 7.42 -2.97
N ARG A 147 -26.39 6.43 -3.83
CA ARG A 147 -25.55 6.11 -4.99
C ARG A 147 -25.38 7.27 -5.95
N SER A 148 -26.41 8.07 -6.15
CA SER A 148 -26.34 9.21 -7.09
C SER A 148 -25.36 10.30 -6.68
N ILE A 149 -25.01 10.35 -5.39
CA ILE A 149 -24.11 11.33 -4.80
C ILE A 149 -22.76 10.76 -4.32
N THR A 150 -22.57 9.44 -4.44
CA THR A 150 -21.40 8.73 -3.91
C THR A 150 -20.65 8.06 -5.07
N ALA A 151 -19.35 8.24 -5.11
CA ALA A 151 -18.48 7.51 -6.04
C ALA A 151 -17.83 6.29 -5.34
N PRO A 152 -17.51 5.20 -6.08
CA PRO A 152 -16.88 4.02 -5.53
C PRO A 152 -15.38 4.22 -5.27
N TYR A 153 -15.02 5.31 -4.60
CA TYR A 153 -13.65 5.66 -4.26
C TYR A 153 -13.54 6.07 -2.79
N ALA A 154 -12.37 5.79 -2.20
CA ALA A 154 -12.04 6.23 -0.85
C ALA A 154 -10.62 6.79 -0.78
N VAL A 155 -10.37 7.72 0.12
CA VAL A 155 -9.01 8.12 0.50
C VAL A 155 -8.56 7.19 1.62
N SER A 156 -7.56 6.35 1.33
CA SER A 156 -7.00 5.36 2.26
C SER A 156 -5.71 5.87 2.88
N THR A 157 -5.66 5.91 4.20
CA THR A 157 -4.43 6.17 4.97
C THR A 157 -3.71 4.88 5.36
N LEU A 158 -4.17 3.73 4.85
CA LEU A 158 -3.51 2.46 5.10
C LEU A 158 -2.12 2.46 4.45
N PRO A 159 -1.12 1.88 5.11
CA PRO A 159 0.20 1.72 4.50
C PRO A 159 0.09 0.81 3.27
N ASP A 160 0.72 1.23 2.18
CA ASP A 160 0.76 0.49 0.91
C ASP A 160 1.51 -0.84 1.00
N SER A 161 2.38 -0.97 2.01
CA SER A 161 3.16 -2.17 2.21
C SER A 161 2.30 -3.27 2.81
N THR A 162 1.79 -4.12 1.96
CA THR A 162 1.38 -5.45 2.40
C THR A 162 2.59 -6.12 3.06
N LEU A 163 2.37 -6.91 4.09
CA LEU A 163 3.39 -7.68 4.79
C LEU A 163 4.32 -8.44 3.82
N PHE A 164 3.79 -8.81 2.65
CA PHE A 164 4.52 -9.40 1.52
C PHE A 164 5.65 -8.49 0.99
N TYR A 165 5.39 -7.19 0.75
CA TYR A 165 6.41 -6.26 0.26
C TYR A 165 7.51 -6.03 1.29
N GLN A 166 7.17 -5.97 2.58
CA GLN A 166 8.16 -5.83 3.65
C GLN A 166 9.04 -7.09 3.75
N LEU A 167 8.44 -8.29 3.71
CA LEU A 167 9.17 -9.55 3.70
C LEU A 167 10.04 -9.69 2.46
N PHE A 168 9.51 -9.34 1.29
CA PHE A 168 10.27 -9.38 0.05
C PHE A 168 11.47 -8.41 0.08
N ARG A 169 11.28 -7.21 0.60
CA ARG A 169 12.36 -6.23 0.80
C ARG A 169 13.45 -6.75 1.74
N LEU A 170 13.06 -7.34 2.86
CA LEU A 170 14.01 -7.96 3.79
C LEU A 170 14.79 -9.12 3.13
N LEU A 171 14.12 -9.95 2.34
CA LEU A 171 14.73 -11.05 1.61
C LEU A 171 15.75 -10.54 0.59
N VAL A 172 15.42 -9.49 -0.17
CA VAL A 172 16.34 -8.86 -1.13
C VAL A 172 17.57 -8.28 -0.43
N ILE A 173 17.40 -7.61 0.71
CA ILE A 173 18.51 -7.07 1.51
C ILE A 173 19.38 -8.21 2.04
N ALA A 174 18.80 -9.30 2.54
CA ALA A 174 19.55 -10.47 2.99
C ALA A 174 20.37 -11.08 1.84
N CYS A 175 19.80 -11.25 0.65
CA CYS A 175 20.50 -11.73 -0.54
C CYS A 175 21.69 -10.83 -0.91
N LEU A 176 21.56 -9.50 -0.81
CA LEU A 176 22.66 -8.57 -1.06
C LEU A 176 23.80 -8.76 -0.06
N ILE A 177 23.47 -8.86 1.22
CA ILE A 177 24.49 -9.05 2.29
C ILE A 177 25.24 -10.38 2.08
N PHE A 178 24.53 -11.48 1.82
CA PHE A 178 25.16 -12.78 1.59
C PHE A 178 26.02 -12.78 0.33
N SER A 179 25.52 -12.21 -0.78
CA SER A 179 26.30 -12.11 -2.03
C SER A 179 27.58 -11.28 -1.86
N LEU A 180 27.50 -10.18 -1.10
CA LEU A 180 28.64 -9.33 -0.81
C LEU A 180 29.66 -10.06 0.08
N ALA A 181 29.21 -10.78 1.10
CA ALA A 181 30.06 -11.57 1.98
C ALA A 181 30.81 -12.66 1.22
N ASP A 182 30.14 -13.37 0.30
CA ASP A 182 30.74 -14.38 -0.56
C ASP A 182 31.77 -13.78 -1.54
N LEU A 183 31.46 -12.63 -2.14
CA LEU A 183 32.41 -11.91 -3.00
C LEU A 183 33.68 -11.53 -2.24
N ILE A 184 33.56 -10.97 -1.03
CA ILE A 184 34.70 -10.61 -0.18
C ILE A 184 35.51 -11.86 0.19
N ARG A 185 34.84 -12.96 0.50
CA ARG A 185 35.50 -14.24 0.84
C ARG A 185 36.30 -14.85 -0.34
N ILE A 186 35.79 -14.68 -1.56
CA ILE A 186 36.44 -15.15 -2.77
C ILE A 186 37.63 -14.26 -3.14
N LEU A 187 37.53 -12.94 -2.95
CA LEU A 187 38.58 -11.97 -3.24
C LEU A 187 39.77 -12.05 -2.25
N LYS A 188 39.52 -12.49 -1.00
CA LYS A 188 40.55 -12.64 0.03
C LYS A 188 41.33 -13.99 -0.07
N LYS A 189 40.95 -14.91 -0.94
CA LYS A 189 41.63 -16.16 -1.24
C LYS A 189 42.43 -16.07 -2.54
#